data_9efbbf6bb71e63b8e7c9dbe9cfb87d47
#
_entry.id   9efbbf6bb71e63b8e7c9dbe9cfb87d47
#
_cell.length_a   1.000
_cell.length_b   1.000
_cell.length_c   1.000
_cell.angle_alpha   90.00
_cell.angle_beta   90.00
_cell.angle_gamma   90.00
#
_symmetry.space_group_name_H-M   'P 1'
#
loop_
_entity.id
_entity.type
_entity.pdbx_description
1 polymer ?
#
loop_
_entity_poly.entity_id
_entity_poly.type
_entity_poly.pdbx_seq_one_letter_code
_entity_poly.pdbx_strand_id
1 'polypeptide(L)'
;RRGRSLEEVLDELEERRDERLALYRSGTAWAQTPVAGPFGPTTLGALLGIRVFDIWMHEQDIREALGRPGGLESGAASHTVAQLFGALPRIVAKTAAIEPGNAVVLDLTGPTTGRAGVRVEEQDGRAVGVPLFTGGAEDHGDAVTTSLTMSTQVATRLAGGRRRPQDAHVVVHGDDAVAQRVLAALTITP
;
A
#
# COMPACT_ATOMS: atom_id res chain seq x y z
N ARG A 1 -20.93 25.48 -14.32
CA ARG A 1 -19.60 25.30 -14.97
C ARG A 1 -19.68 25.24 -16.52
N ARG A 2 -20.84 25.29 -17.11
CA ARG A 2 -20.99 25.38 -18.57
C ARG A 2 -20.72 26.83 -19.00
N GLY A 3 -19.74 27.06 -19.89
CA GLY A 3 -19.42 28.39 -20.47
C GLY A 3 -18.00 28.91 -20.17
N ARG A 4 -17.17 28.15 -19.46
CA ARG A 4 -15.75 28.51 -19.23
C ARG A 4 -14.86 27.88 -20.31
N SER A 5 -13.86 28.64 -20.77
CA SER A 5 -12.84 28.10 -21.67
C SER A 5 -11.93 27.09 -20.96
N LEU A 6 -11.23 26.26 -21.74
CA LEU A 6 -10.23 25.34 -21.18
C LEU A 6 -9.11 26.12 -20.47
N GLU A 7 -8.69 27.26 -21.02
CA GLU A 7 -7.66 28.13 -20.45
C GLU A 7 -8.06 28.62 -19.06
N GLU A 8 -9.27 29.19 -18.91
CA GLU A 8 -9.79 29.62 -17.59
C GLU A 8 -9.87 28.51 -16.56
N VAL A 9 -10.12 27.25 -16.98
CA VAL A 9 -10.16 26.09 -16.07
C VAL A 9 -8.75 25.68 -15.67
N LEU A 10 -7.79 25.74 -16.58
CA LEU A 10 -6.39 25.42 -16.30
C LEU A 10 -5.76 26.47 -15.37
N ASP A 11 -6.01 27.75 -15.61
CA ASP A 11 -5.52 28.84 -14.76
C ASP A 11 -6.05 28.71 -13.32
N GLU A 12 -7.36 28.43 -13.15
CA GLU A 12 -7.92 28.18 -11.82
C GLU A 12 -7.31 26.95 -11.15
N LEU A 13 -7.06 25.88 -11.91
CA LEU A 13 -6.43 24.66 -11.38
C LEU A 13 -5.02 24.96 -10.87
N GLU A 14 -4.24 25.74 -11.62
CA GLU A 14 -2.88 26.12 -11.25
C GLU A 14 -2.89 27.00 -9.99
N GLU A 15 -3.76 28.01 -9.93
CA GLU A 15 -3.93 28.85 -8.74
C GLU A 15 -4.26 28.03 -7.49
N ARG A 16 -5.25 27.14 -7.59
CA ARG A 16 -5.66 26.27 -6.48
C ARG A 16 -4.58 25.28 -6.07
N ARG A 17 -3.82 24.75 -7.03
CA ARG A 17 -2.65 23.91 -6.75
C ARG A 17 -1.61 24.68 -5.94
N ASP A 18 -1.29 25.89 -6.36
CA ASP A 18 -0.24 26.70 -5.73
C ASP A 18 -0.63 27.15 -4.31
N GLU A 19 -1.89 27.53 -4.08
CA GLU A 19 -2.43 27.81 -2.75
C GLU A 19 -2.28 26.60 -1.83
N ARG A 20 -2.63 25.40 -2.30
CA ARG A 20 -2.52 24.17 -1.50
C ARG A 20 -1.06 23.79 -1.23
N LEU A 21 -0.19 23.91 -2.23
CA LEU A 21 1.24 23.66 -2.04
C LEU A 21 1.87 24.63 -1.03
N ALA A 22 1.47 25.91 -1.05
CA ALA A 22 1.90 26.87 -0.06
C ALA A 22 1.48 26.46 1.35
N LEU A 23 0.22 26.03 1.53
CA LEU A 23 -0.28 25.50 2.81
C LEU A 23 0.55 24.30 3.29
N TYR A 24 0.80 23.31 2.43
CA TYR A 24 1.53 22.09 2.82
C TYR A 24 3.01 22.36 3.12
N ARG A 25 3.60 23.37 2.49
CA ARG A 25 4.98 23.81 2.74
C ARG A 25 5.13 24.68 3.99
N SER A 26 4.06 25.27 4.50
CA SER A 26 4.09 26.12 5.69
C SER A 26 4.38 25.39 7.01
N GLY A 27 4.42 24.07 6.99
CA GLY A 27 4.67 23.20 8.15
C GLY A 27 3.89 21.89 8.05
N THR A 28 3.89 21.13 9.13
CA THR A 28 3.23 19.80 9.18
C THR A 28 1.95 19.77 10.03
N ALA A 29 1.61 20.88 10.71
CA ALA A 29 0.45 20.92 11.61
C ALA A 29 -0.87 20.59 10.90
N TRP A 30 -1.02 20.94 9.63
CA TRP A 30 -2.17 20.61 8.78
C TRP A 30 -2.42 19.11 8.68
N ALA A 31 -1.37 18.27 8.77
CA ALA A 31 -1.50 16.81 8.62
C ALA A 31 -2.42 16.19 9.68
N GLN A 32 -2.49 16.79 10.87
CA GLN A 32 -3.34 16.32 11.98
C GLN A 32 -4.75 16.91 11.95
N THR A 33 -5.08 17.78 10.98
CA THR A 33 -6.42 18.37 10.87
C THR A 33 -7.46 17.27 10.68
N PRO A 34 -8.48 17.17 11.57
CA PRO A 34 -9.56 16.20 11.42
C PRO A 34 -10.39 16.49 10.17
N VAL A 35 -10.67 15.46 9.39
CA VAL A 35 -11.50 15.55 8.17
C VAL A 35 -12.39 14.31 8.04
N ALA A 36 -13.46 14.44 7.26
CA ALA A 36 -14.24 13.28 6.82
C ALA A 36 -13.48 12.57 5.69
N GLY A 37 -13.16 11.30 5.88
CA GLY A 37 -12.54 10.45 4.86
C GLY A 37 -13.54 9.48 4.24
N PRO A 38 -13.13 8.75 3.19
CA PRO A 38 -14.01 7.79 2.51
C PRO A 38 -14.39 6.59 3.38
N PHE A 39 -13.62 6.33 4.45
CA PHE A 39 -13.84 5.22 5.38
C PHE A 39 -14.20 5.70 6.79
N GLY A 40 -14.65 6.95 6.94
CA GLY A 40 -14.99 7.56 8.21
C GLY A 40 -14.05 8.70 8.63
N PRO A 41 -14.15 9.19 9.89
CA PRO A 41 -13.29 10.26 10.39
C PRO A 41 -11.80 9.90 10.29
N THR A 42 -10.99 10.84 9.82
CA THR A 42 -9.55 10.66 9.63
C THR A 42 -8.81 11.99 9.77
N THR A 43 -7.53 12.02 9.48
CA THR A 43 -6.75 13.25 9.38
C THR A 43 -6.49 13.65 7.93
N LEU A 44 -6.26 14.93 7.69
CA LEU A 44 -5.92 15.42 6.34
C LEU A 44 -4.66 14.74 5.80
N GLY A 45 -3.65 14.49 6.64
CA GLY A 45 -2.45 13.77 6.24
C GLY A 45 -2.74 12.34 5.77
N ALA A 46 -3.54 11.59 6.51
CA ALA A 46 -3.94 10.23 6.12
C ALA A 46 -4.80 10.23 4.84
N LEU A 47 -5.73 11.19 4.70
CA LEU A 47 -6.52 11.35 3.48
C LEU A 47 -5.64 11.65 2.25
N LEU A 48 -4.65 12.53 2.41
CA LEU A 48 -3.69 12.82 1.33
C LEU A 48 -2.82 11.61 0.99
N GLY A 49 -2.45 10.79 1.98
CA GLY A 49 -1.76 9.52 1.75
C GLY A 49 -2.57 8.58 0.85
N ILE A 50 -3.87 8.43 1.10
CA ILE A 50 -4.77 7.67 0.23
C ILE A 50 -4.81 8.27 -1.18
N ARG A 51 -4.83 9.61 -1.31
CA ARG A 51 -4.83 10.28 -2.62
C ARG A 51 -3.52 10.11 -3.38
N VAL A 52 -2.37 10.11 -2.70
CA VAL A 52 -1.07 9.81 -3.34
C VAL A 52 -1.07 8.40 -3.93
N PHE A 53 -1.53 7.42 -3.14
CA PHE A 53 -1.67 6.04 -3.61
C PHE A 53 -2.58 5.96 -4.86
N ASP A 54 -3.78 6.54 -4.79
CA ASP A 54 -4.79 6.52 -5.84
C ASP A 54 -4.26 7.16 -7.16
N ILE A 55 -3.71 8.36 -7.08
CA ILE A 55 -3.18 9.08 -8.24
C ILE A 55 -2.00 8.33 -8.86
N TRP A 56 -1.08 7.80 -8.04
CA TRP A 56 0.06 7.05 -8.54
C TRP A 56 -0.37 5.74 -9.22
N MET A 57 -1.39 5.06 -8.69
CA MET A 57 -1.95 3.87 -9.33
C MET A 57 -2.51 4.18 -10.72
N HIS A 58 -3.24 5.29 -10.87
CA HIS A 58 -3.72 5.74 -12.18
C HIS A 58 -2.59 6.19 -13.12
N GLU A 59 -1.53 6.80 -12.59
CA GLU A 59 -0.32 7.06 -13.38
C GLU A 59 0.27 5.76 -13.94
N GLN A 60 0.37 4.70 -13.11
CA GLN A 60 0.86 3.41 -13.56
C GLN A 60 -0.08 2.75 -14.58
N ASP A 61 -1.40 2.92 -14.45
CA ASP A 61 -2.38 2.44 -15.44
C ASP A 61 -2.13 3.11 -16.82
N ILE A 62 -1.91 4.42 -16.84
CA ILE A 62 -1.59 5.16 -18.06
C ILE A 62 -0.23 4.75 -18.64
N ARG A 63 0.78 4.60 -17.80
CA ARG A 63 2.13 4.17 -18.23
C ARG A 63 2.09 2.79 -18.88
N GLU A 64 1.35 1.85 -18.29
CA GLU A 64 1.18 0.50 -18.83
C GLU A 64 0.46 0.54 -20.19
N ALA A 65 -0.64 1.28 -20.29
CA ALA A 65 -1.40 1.43 -21.54
C ALA A 65 -0.57 2.06 -22.69
N LEU A 66 0.38 2.95 -22.35
CA LEU A 66 1.26 3.60 -23.33
C LEU A 66 2.57 2.83 -23.58
N GLY A 67 2.82 1.71 -22.91
CA GLY A 67 4.10 1.00 -22.98
C GLY A 67 5.29 1.84 -22.49
N ARG A 68 5.08 2.77 -21.55
CA ARG A 68 6.09 3.70 -21.00
C ARG A 68 6.34 3.41 -19.50
N PRO A 69 7.02 2.31 -19.14
CA PRO A 69 7.31 1.99 -17.75
C PRO A 69 8.16 3.09 -17.09
N GLY A 70 8.01 3.26 -15.77
CA GLY A 70 8.79 4.21 -14.98
C GLY A 70 8.03 4.70 -13.75
N GLY A 71 8.69 5.55 -12.92
CA GLY A 71 8.11 6.11 -11.70
C GLY A 71 8.06 5.13 -10.52
N LEU A 72 8.65 3.93 -10.67
CA LEU A 72 8.72 2.93 -9.59
C LEU A 72 9.76 3.29 -8.50
N GLU A 73 10.65 4.25 -8.76
CA GLU A 73 11.64 4.81 -7.84
C GLU A 73 11.18 6.11 -7.17
N SER A 74 9.96 6.55 -7.45
CA SER A 74 9.43 7.82 -6.94
C SER A 74 9.05 7.76 -5.46
N GLY A 75 8.96 8.93 -4.82
CA GLY A 75 8.42 9.03 -3.46
C GLY A 75 6.97 8.53 -3.38
N ALA A 76 6.18 8.64 -4.46
CA ALA A 76 4.83 8.10 -4.53
C ALA A 76 4.83 6.56 -4.56
N ALA A 77 5.78 5.93 -5.26
CA ALA A 77 5.97 4.49 -5.24
C ALA A 77 6.33 3.99 -3.83
N SER A 78 7.29 4.66 -3.18
CA SER A 78 7.71 4.35 -1.80
C SER A 78 6.53 4.50 -0.83
N HIS A 79 5.73 5.55 -0.98
CA HIS A 79 4.52 5.76 -0.17
C HIS A 79 3.49 4.64 -0.40
N THR A 80 3.29 4.22 -1.65
CA THR A 80 2.38 3.11 -2.00
C THR A 80 2.82 1.79 -1.37
N VAL A 81 4.12 1.49 -1.40
CA VAL A 81 4.70 0.31 -0.72
C VAL A 81 4.48 0.41 0.79
N ALA A 82 4.70 1.57 1.40
CA ALA A 82 4.45 1.77 2.82
C ALA A 82 2.97 1.56 3.21
N GLN A 83 2.02 1.97 2.36
CA GLN A 83 0.59 1.70 2.56
C GLN A 83 0.28 0.20 2.54
N LEU A 84 0.85 -0.54 1.59
CA LEU A 84 0.72 -2.00 1.52
C LEU A 84 1.28 -2.66 2.78
N PHE A 85 2.49 -2.29 3.21
CA PHE A 85 3.12 -2.85 4.40
C PHE A 85 2.34 -2.51 5.68
N GLY A 86 1.80 -1.29 5.80
CA GLY A 86 0.94 -0.90 6.91
C GLY A 86 -0.38 -1.69 6.96
N ALA A 87 -0.88 -2.14 5.82
CA ALA A 87 -2.10 -2.97 5.75
C ALA A 87 -1.83 -4.47 6.01
N LEU A 88 -0.57 -4.91 5.90
CA LEU A 88 -0.20 -6.34 5.93
C LEU A 88 -0.67 -7.08 7.19
N PRO A 89 -0.58 -6.53 8.42
CA PRO A 89 -1.10 -7.21 9.61
C PRO A 89 -2.58 -7.57 9.51
N ARG A 90 -3.39 -6.64 9.02
CA ARG A 90 -4.82 -6.87 8.79
C ARG A 90 -5.07 -7.86 7.65
N ILE A 91 -4.30 -7.75 6.56
CA ILE A 91 -4.39 -8.65 5.41
C ILE A 91 -4.14 -10.07 5.87
N VAL A 92 -3.03 -10.32 6.54
CA VAL A 92 -2.59 -11.68 6.94
C VAL A 92 -3.53 -12.27 7.98
N ALA A 93 -3.80 -11.57 9.07
CA ALA A 93 -4.56 -12.14 10.19
C ALA A 93 -6.07 -12.17 9.94
N LYS A 94 -6.62 -11.18 9.21
CA LYS A 94 -8.09 -11.06 9.06
C LYS A 94 -8.59 -11.42 7.67
N THR A 95 -8.00 -10.84 6.61
CA THR A 95 -8.53 -11.03 5.25
C THR A 95 -8.13 -12.38 4.68
N ALA A 96 -6.85 -12.75 4.78
CA ALA A 96 -6.34 -14.06 4.41
C ALA A 96 -6.64 -15.12 5.48
N ALA A 97 -7.03 -14.71 6.69
CA ALA A 97 -7.35 -15.55 7.84
C ALA A 97 -6.28 -16.61 8.11
N ILE A 98 -5.01 -16.18 8.13
CA ILE A 98 -3.89 -17.08 8.44
C ILE A 98 -3.93 -17.43 9.94
N GLU A 99 -3.70 -18.68 10.25
CA GLU A 99 -3.81 -19.24 11.59
C GLU A 99 -2.65 -18.77 12.50
N PRO A 100 -2.88 -18.62 13.82
CA PRO A 100 -1.82 -18.36 14.80
C PRO A 100 -0.67 -19.38 14.70
N GLY A 101 0.55 -18.93 14.98
CA GLY A 101 1.77 -19.73 14.86
C GLY A 101 2.42 -19.66 13.47
N ASN A 102 1.79 -19.00 12.51
CA ASN A 102 2.36 -18.76 11.18
C ASN A 102 2.91 -17.33 11.06
N ALA A 103 3.89 -17.17 10.18
CA ALA A 103 4.42 -15.86 9.79
C ALA A 103 4.42 -15.74 8.26
N VAL A 104 4.18 -14.54 7.78
CA VAL A 104 4.23 -14.19 6.36
C VAL A 104 5.22 -13.05 6.17
N VAL A 105 6.09 -13.19 5.19
CA VAL A 105 7.08 -12.18 4.81
C VAL A 105 6.87 -11.78 3.36
N LEU A 106 6.80 -10.48 3.10
CA LEU A 106 6.86 -9.90 1.75
C LEU A 106 8.24 -9.32 1.53
N ASP A 107 8.93 -9.80 0.49
CA ASP A 107 10.17 -9.25 -0.01
C ASP A 107 9.91 -8.59 -1.36
N LEU A 108 10.09 -7.27 -1.43
CA LEU A 108 9.95 -6.51 -2.67
C LEU A 108 11.30 -6.23 -3.29
N THR A 109 11.44 -6.63 -4.57
CA THR A 109 12.62 -6.38 -5.38
C THR A 109 12.35 -5.29 -6.42
N GLY A 110 13.39 -4.62 -6.89
CA GLY A 110 13.28 -3.60 -7.93
C GLY A 110 13.61 -2.19 -7.42
N PRO A 111 13.13 -1.12 -8.10
CA PRO A 111 13.57 0.24 -7.77
C PRO A 111 13.19 0.70 -6.35
N THR A 112 12.00 0.33 -5.88
CA THR A 112 11.59 0.53 -4.48
C THR A 112 11.61 -0.83 -3.78
N THR A 113 12.75 -1.17 -3.18
CA THR A 113 12.90 -2.39 -2.39
C THR A 113 12.27 -2.23 -1.01
N GLY A 114 11.89 -3.34 -0.42
CA GLY A 114 11.41 -3.35 0.95
C GLY A 114 11.12 -4.76 1.44
N ARG A 115 11.11 -4.91 2.76
CA ARG A 115 10.74 -6.14 3.43
C ARG A 115 9.79 -5.82 4.57
N ALA A 116 8.69 -6.56 4.64
CA ALA A 116 7.77 -6.51 5.76
C ALA A 116 7.34 -7.92 6.12
N GLY A 117 7.10 -8.16 7.38
CA GLY A 117 6.62 -9.45 7.86
C GLY A 117 5.54 -9.27 8.92
N VAL A 118 4.75 -10.31 9.07
CA VAL A 118 3.69 -10.39 10.08
C VAL A 118 3.67 -11.80 10.65
N ARG A 119 3.73 -11.91 11.97
CA ARG A 119 3.43 -13.12 12.71
C ARG A 119 1.98 -13.08 13.18
N VAL A 120 1.26 -14.17 13.02
CA VAL A 120 -0.10 -14.26 13.54
C VAL A 120 -0.05 -14.86 14.94
N GLU A 121 -0.62 -14.15 15.90
CA GLU A 121 -0.75 -14.57 17.29
C GLU A 121 -2.21 -14.69 17.68
N GLU A 122 -2.48 -15.50 18.70
CA GLU A 122 -3.79 -15.49 19.36
C GLU A 122 -3.78 -14.49 20.51
N GLN A 123 -4.68 -13.53 20.48
CA GLN A 123 -4.89 -12.57 21.56
C GLN A 123 -6.40 -12.52 21.87
N ASP A 124 -6.77 -12.85 23.10
CA ASP A 124 -8.16 -12.87 23.55
C ASP A 124 -9.11 -13.69 22.63
N GLY A 125 -8.64 -14.87 22.17
CA GLY A 125 -9.41 -15.74 21.28
C GLY A 125 -9.53 -15.22 19.83
N ARG A 126 -8.69 -14.28 19.42
CA ARG A 126 -8.69 -13.69 18.06
C ARG A 126 -7.30 -13.74 17.43
N ALA A 127 -7.26 -14.01 16.14
CA ALA A 127 -6.03 -13.89 15.36
C ALA A 127 -5.67 -12.40 15.18
N VAL A 128 -4.46 -12.05 15.60
CA VAL A 128 -3.90 -10.69 15.48
C VAL A 128 -2.58 -10.77 14.74
N GLY A 129 -2.41 -9.90 13.73
CA GLY A 129 -1.16 -9.77 13.00
C GLY A 129 -0.19 -8.84 13.74
N VAL A 130 0.94 -9.39 14.16
CA VAL A 130 2.03 -8.66 14.81
C VAL A 130 3.14 -8.38 13.81
N PRO A 131 3.48 -7.11 13.53
CA PRO A 131 4.54 -6.77 12.60
C PRO A 131 5.89 -7.36 13.02
N LEU A 132 6.67 -7.85 12.06
CA LEU A 132 8.06 -8.28 12.19
C LEU A 132 9.01 -7.21 11.62
N PHE A 133 10.30 -7.33 11.94
CA PHE A 133 11.36 -6.42 11.48
C PHE A 133 11.21 -4.98 11.99
N THR A 134 10.61 -4.84 13.15
CA THR A 134 10.45 -3.54 13.85
C THR A 134 11.70 -3.13 14.63
N GLY A 135 12.73 -4.01 14.67
CA GLY A 135 13.97 -3.82 15.45
C GLY A 135 13.86 -4.29 16.90
N GLY A 136 12.75 -4.91 17.29
CA GLY A 136 12.58 -5.51 18.60
C GLY A 136 13.29 -6.87 18.71
N ALA A 137 13.73 -7.25 19.92
CA ALA A 137 14.37 -8.56 20.18
C ALA A 137 13.43 -9.76 19.95
N GLU A 138 12.13 -9.50 19.85
CA GLU A 138 11.09 -10.51 19.70
C GLU A 138 10.73 -10.83 18.24
N ASP A 139 11.42 -10.20 17.28
CA ASP A 139 11.18 -10.41 15.84
C ASP A 139 11.51 -11.83 15.34
N HIS A 140 12.12 -12.67 16.19
CA HIS A 140 12.62 -14.00 15.84
C HIS A 140 11.90 -15.11 16.63
N GLY A 141 10.60 -15.28 16.41
CA GLY A 141 9.85 -16.41 16.99
C GLY A 141 9.94 -17.68 16.13
N ASP A 142 9.58 -18.84 16.73
CA ASP A 142 9.54 -20.18 16.09
C ASP A 142 8.37 -20.35 15.10
N ALA A 143 7.84 -19.26 14.53
CA ALA A 143 6.71 -19.33 13.61
C ALA A 143 7.09 -20.00 12.28
N VAL A 144 6.21 -20.84 11.76
CA VAL A 144 6.33 -21.39 10.41
C VAL A 144 6.20 -20.26 9.40
N THR A 145 7.29 -19.95 8.70
CA THR A 145 7.37 -18.77 7.84
C THR A 145 7.12 -19.11 6.39
N THR A 146 6.19 -18.38 5.77
CA THR A 146 5.98 -18.35 4.32
C THR A 146 6.42 -17.01 3.78
N SER A 147 7.36 -17.02 2.85
CA SER A 147 7.85 -15.79 2.20
C SER A 147 7.43 -15.69 0.74
N LEU A 148 7.06 -14.49 0.34
CA LEU A 148 6.66 -14.13 -1.01
C LEU A 148 7.61 -13.05 -1.53
N THR A 149 8.39 -13.38 -2.56
CA THR A 149 9.29 -12.44 -3.21
C THR A 149 8.72 -12.04 -4.57
N MET A 150 8.56 -10.74 -4.79
CA MET A 150 8.02 -10.19 -6.03
C MET A 150 8.60 -8.81 -6.31
N SER A 151 8.46 -8.35 -7.57
CA SER A 151 8.87 -6.97 -7.89
C SER A 151 7.92 -5.95 -7.29
N THR A 152 8.42 -4.73 -7.04
CA THR A 152 7.61 -3.56 -6.63
C THR A 152 6.39 -3.38 -7.53
N GLN A 153 6.59 -3.52 -8.86
CA GLN A 153 5.51 -3.41 -9.83
C GLN A 153 4.43 -4.48 -9.60
N VAL A 154 4.82 -5.73 -9.40
CA VAL A 154 3.87 -6.83 -9.16
C VAL A 154 3.10 -6.58 -7.87
N ALA A 155 3.79 -6.26 -6.78
CA ALA A 155 3.16 -6.02 -5.48
C ALA A 155 2.16 -4.87 -5.52
N THR A 156 2.54 -3.75 -6.12
CA THR A 156 1.66 -2.57 -6.20
C THR A 156 0.46 -2.80 -7.12
N ARG A 157 0.63 -3.54 -8.23
CA ARG A 157 -0.50 -3.91 -9.11
C ARG A 157 -1.47 -4.89 -8.45
N LEU A 158 -0.98 -5.81 -7.62
CA LEU A 158 -1.84 -6.66 -6.77
C LEU A 158 -2.57 -5.83 -5.71
N ALA A 159 -1.84 -4.95 -5.00
CA ALA A 159 -2.40 -4.08 -3.97
C ALA A 159 -3.50 -3.14 -4.52
N GLY A 160 -3.34 -2.68 -5.75
CA GLY A 160 -4.32 -1.86 -6.45
C GLY A 160 -5.45 -2.63 -7.11
N GLY A 161 -5.49 -3.97 -7.03
CA GLY A 161 -6.49 -4.79 -7.72
C GLY A 161 -6.38 -4.79 -9.26
N ARG A 162 -5.21 -4.40 -9.81
CA ARG A 162 -4.95 -4.31 -11.27
C ARG A 162 -4.35 -5.58 -11.85
N ARG A 163 -3.98 -6.53 -10.99
CA ARG A 163 -3.44 -7.83 -11.39
C ARG A 163 -4.04 -8.93 -10.53
N ARG A 164 -4.39 -10.04 -11.16
CA ARG A 164 -4.87 -11.22 -10.42
C ARG A 164 -3.67 -12.03 -9.92
N PRO A 165 -3.76 -12.71 -8.77
CA PRO A 165 -2.67 -13.52 -8.22
C PRO A 165 -2.07 -14.53 -9.21
N GLN A 166 -2.91 -15.21 -9.98
CA GLN A 166 -2.47 -16.21 -10.97
C GLN A 166 -1.69 -15.62 -12.16
N ASP A 167 -1.80 -14.32 -12.41
CA ASP A 167 -1.10 -13.62 -13.48
C ASP A 167 0.18 -12.91 -12.94
N ALA A 168 0.47 -13.08 -11.64
CA ALA A 168 1.59 -12.45 -10.96
C ALA A 168 2.79 -13.39 -10.86
N HIS A 169 3.99 -12.89 -11.21
CA HIS A 169 5.22 -13.64 -10.97
C HIS A 169 5.66 -13.43 -9.52
N VAL A 170 5.49 -14.45 -8.69
CA VAL A 170 5.85 -14.45 -7.27
C VAL A 170 6.66 -15.72 -6.98
N VAL A 171 7.80 -15.55 -6.32
CA VAL A 171 8.57 -16.68 -5.79
C VAL A 171 8.11 -16.94 -4.36
N VAL A 172 7.67 -18.16 -4.10
CA VAL A 172 7.16 -18.60 -2.79
C VAL A 172 8.18 -19.54 -2.15
N HIS A 173 8.45 -19.34 -0.86
CA HIS A 173 9.15 -20.29 -0.01
C HIS A 173 8.30 -20.53 1.23
N GLY A 174 8.00 -21.79 1.53
CA GLY A 174 7.16 -22.21 2.65
C GLY A 174 5.85 -22.83 2.16
N ASP A 175 4.73 -22.48 2.77
CA ASP A 175 3.42 -23.07 2.50
C ASP A 175 2.72 -22.36 1.33
N ASP A 176 2.52 -23.08 0.22
CA ASP A 176 1.84 -22.58 -0.97
C ASP A 176 0.37 -22.19 -0.70
N ALA A 177 -0.34 -22.89 0.18
CA ALA A 177 -1.74 -22.58 0.49
C ALA A 177 -1.84 -21.26 1.26
N VAL A 178 -0.92 -21.03 2.21
CA VAL A 178 -0.78 -19.74 2.90
C VAL A 178 -0.48 -18.63 1.90
N ALA A 179 0.50 -18.84 1.00
CA ALA A 179 0.88 -17.86 -0.01
C ALA A 179 -0.31 -17.49 -0.91
N GLN A 180 -1.07 -18.45 -1.41
CA GLN A 180 -2.24 -18.20 -2.27
C GLN A 180 -3.33 -17.40 -1.55
N ARG A 181 -3.62 -17.71 -0.28
CA ARG A 181 -4.59 -16.97 0.55
C ARG A 181 -4.14 -15.51 0.73
N VAL A 182 -2.86 -15.29 1.02
CA VAL A 182 -2.28 -13.96 1.18
C VAL A 182 -2.33 -13.18 -0.13
N LEU A 183 -1.92 -13.78 -1.23
CA LEU A 183 -1.96 -13.13 -2.56
C LEU A 183 -3.37 -12.72 -2.97
N ALA A 184 -4.37 -13.58 -2.71
CA ALA A 184 -5.77 -13.27 -2.96
C ALA A 184 -6.31 -12.12 -2.10
N ALA A 185 -5.70 -11.89 -0.93
CA ALA A 185 -6.10 -10.87 0.03
C ALA A 185 -5.31 -9.55 -0.09
N LEU A 186 -4.31 -9.45 -0.98
CA LEU A 186 -3.39 -8.30 -1.05
C LEU A 186 -4.04 -6.99 -1.51
N THR A 187 -5.23 -7.04 -2.11
CA THR A 187 -5.93 -5.83 -2.57
C THR A 187 -6.29 -4.94 -1.39
N ILE A 188 -5.82 -3.69 -1.39
CA ILE A 188 -6.09 -2.67 -0.37
C ILE A 188 -6.99 -1.52 -0.85
N THR A 189 -7.34 -1.52 -2.13
CA THR A 189 -8.37 -0.64 -2.71
C THR A 189 -9.75 -1.28 -2.58
N PRO A 190 -10.81 -0.46 -2.43
CA PRO A 190 -12.18 -0.96 -2.48
C PRO A 190 -12.54 -1.47 -3.88
#